data_3e1794ecbec9cd8ae4eacb110c015a99
#
_entry.id   3e1794ecbec9cd8ae4eacb110c015a99
#
_cell.length_a   1.000
_cell.length_b   1.000
_cell.length_c   1.000
_cell.angle_alpha   90.00
_cell.angle_beta   90.00
_cell.angle_gamma   90.00
#
_symmetry.space_group_name_H-M   'P 1'
#
loop_
_entity.id
_entity.type
_entity.pdbx_description
1 polymer ?
#
loop_
_entity_poly.entity_id
_entity_poly.type
_entity_poly.pdbx_seq_one_letter_code
_entity_poly.pdbx_strand_id
1 'polypeptide(L)'
;FNGALSHGGGYRHVYYKTASMLYNLQYVLGDKLFLDAMKHYFNTWKMAHPYTEDFRNTIIQYTKVDLNWFFDQWLESTKRIDYSVKVKENTVTFNRKSRMQMPIDFTVLAKNGESHSYHIPNNWFIKETSAKILPKWHGWDLIHPEYSIDINIPSGIEEVIIDTTNRLADAYMPDNSSKYNTTYSLDDKLWKYPDWKNYEIKYRPDIWWNNYDGLKLGLNLNGGYMNHHHLFDATFWLNTAITQDSPHYHNSLNNVHHEYIENPDDFDQYSYRIDYNTNLDKITLNTRLKLKTQFLAGLHYNKISLTKTAKNGNNKLSVDFISLYRTNSGYMLNRVWDLRKMNNRIDITLEHKYKYING
;
A
#
# COMPACT_ATOMS: atom_id res chain seq x y z
N PHE A 1 4.07 -22.57 5.75
CA PHE A 1 2.62 -22.74 5.45
C PHE A 1 1.73 -22.51 6.69
N ASN A 2 2.06 -21.53 7.53
CA ASN A 2 1.19 -21.17 8.66
C ASN A 2 -0.19 -20.73 8.10
N GLY A 3 -1.24 -21.47 8.45
CA GLY A 3 -2.60 -21.25 7.97
C GLY A 3 -3.02 -22.07 6.74
N ALA A 4 -2.12 -22.85 6.14
CA ALA A 4 -2.49 -23.75 5.03
C ALA A 4 -3.48 -24.85 5.46
N LEU A 5 -3.49 -25.19 6.73
CA LEU A 5 -4.43 -26.17 7.32
C LEU A 5 -5.81 -25.56 7.60
N SER A 6 -5.96 -24.24 7.60
CA SER A 6 -7.27 -23.59 7.65
C SER A 6 -7.86 -23.50 6.24
N HIS A 7 -9.18 -23.66 6.10
CA HIS A 7 -9.86 -23.62 4.80
C HIS A 7 -9.51 -22.34 4.01
N GLY A 8 -9.59 -21.15 4.62
CA GLY A 8 -9.26 -19.90 3.95
C GLY A 8 -7.77 -19.74 3.62
N GLY A 9 -6.86 -20.25 4.46
CA GLY A 9 -5.42 -20.26 4.19
C GLY A 9 -5.05 -21.21 3.05
N GLY A 10 -5.63 -22.40 3.00
CA GLY A 10 -5.45 -23.37 1.93
C GLY A 10 -5.82 -22.81 0.57
N TYR A 11 -7.00 -22.21 0.44
CA TYR A 11 -7.44 -21.57 -0.81
C TYR A 11 -6.48 -20.48 -1.31
N ARG A 12 -6.03 -19.59 -0.43
CA ARG A 12 -5.10 -18.53 -0.81
C ARG A 12 -3.77 -19.06 -1.35
N HIS A 13 -3.25 -20.13 -0.77
CA HIS A 13 -1.98 -20.71 -1.22
C HIS A 13 -2.16 -21.59 -2.45
N VAL A 14 -3.14 -22.47 -2.46
CA VAL A 14 -3.30 -23.45 -3.55
C VAL A 14 -3.81 -22.81 -4.83
N TYR A 15 -4.75 -21.89 -4.74
CA TYR A 15 -5.33 -21.26 -5.95
C TYR A 15 -4.66 -19.95 -6.30
N TYR A 16 -4.74 -18.93 -5.44
CA TYR A 16 -4.31 -17.59 -5.83
C TYR A 16 -2.80 -17.44 -5.96
N LYS A 17 -2.02 -17.95 -4.98
CA LYS A 17 -0.56 -17.89 -5.08
C LYS A 17 -0.04 -18.73 -6.23
N THR A 18 -0.60 -19.92 -6.45
CA THR A 18 -0.21 -20.79 -7.56
C THR A 18 -0.58 -20.18 -8.91
N ALA A 19 -1.77 -19.61 -9.06
CA ALA A 19 -2.14 -18.90 -10.27
C ALA A 19 -1.17 -17.75 -10.56
N SER A 20 -0.84 -16.93 -9.56
CA SER A 20 0.14 -15.85 -9.69
C SER A 20 1.52 -16.38 -10.09
N MET A 21 1.96 -17.50 -9.50
CA MET A 21 3.22 -18.17 -9.89
C MET A 21 3.20 -18.59 -11.35
N LEU A 22 2.12 -19.22 -11.82
CA LEU A 22 2.01 -19.67 -13.21
C LEU A 22 1.99 -18.49 -14.20
N TYR A 23 1.33 -17.39 -13.90
CA TYR A 23 1.40 -16.17 -14.71
C TYR A 23 2.83 -15.62 -14.79
N ASN A 24 3.55 -15.64 -13.66
CA ASN A 24 4.96 -15.22 -13.64
C ASN A 24 5.87 -16.23 -14.37
N LEU A 25 5.58 -17.54 -14.32
CA LEU A 25 6.31 -18.53 -15.12
C LEU A 25 6.09 -18.32 -16.63
N GLN A 26 4.86 -18.00 -17.02
CA GLN A 26 4.53 -17.62 -18.41
C GLN A 26 5.27 -16.33 -18.84
N TYR A 27 5.37 -15.36 -17.93
CA TYR A 27 6.14 -14.13 -18.16
C TYR A 27 7.64 -14.43 -18.39
N VAL A 28 8.22 -15.36 -17.63
CA VAL A 28 9.62 -15.79 -17.78
C VAL A 28 9.87 -16.55 -19.05
N LEU A 29 9.02 -17.54 -19.37
CA LEU A 29 9.22 -18.46 -20.50
C LEU A 29 8.73 -17.92 -21.84
N GLY A 30 7.82 -16.97 -21.83
CA GLY A 30 7.04 -16.56 -23.00
C GLY A 30 5.86 -17.49 -23.25
N ASP A 31 4.88 -17.03 -24.02
CA ASP A 31 3.59 -17.69 -24.18
C ASP A 31 3.69 -19.09 -24.79
N LYS A 32 4.45 -19.22 -25.89
CA LYS A 32 4.55 -20.48 -26.64
C LYS A 32 5.21 -21.57 -25.79
N LEU A 33 6.41 -21.30 -25.25
CA LEU A 33 7.15 -22.31 -24.47
C LEU A 33 6.42 -22.70 -23.22
N PHE A 34 5.78 -21.73 -22.52
CA PHE A 34 4.96 -22.00 -21.35
C PHE A 34 3.77 -22.91 -21.68
N LEU A 35 2.99 -22.59 -22.72
CA LEU A 35 1.82 -23.38 -23.09
C LEU A 35 2.20 -24.80 -23.52
N ASP A 36 3.30 -24.95 -24.28
CA ASP A 36 3.78 -26.25 -24.70
C ASP A 36 4.28 -27.09 -23.51
N ALA A 37 4.97 -26.46 -22.56
CA ALA A 37 5.39 -27.12 -21.33
C ALA A 37 4.19 -27.56 -20.47
N MET A 38 3.16 -26.74 -20.35
CA MET A 38 1.93 -27.08 -19.63
C MET A 38 1.16 -28.22 -20.29
N LYS A 39 1.07 -28.26 -21.62
CA LYS A 39 0.49 -29.38 -22.33
C LYS A 39 1.29 -30.68 -22.13
N HIS A 40 2.62 -30.58 -22.17
CA HIS A 40 3.49 -31.72 -21.88
C HIS A 40 3.27 -32.23 -20.46
N TYR A 41 3.27 -31.36 -19.46
CA TYR A 41 2.98 -31.69 -18.07
C TYR A 41 1.62 -32.40 -17.92
N PHE A 42 0.55 -31.84 -18.50
CA PHE A 42 -0.77 -32.45 -18.48
C PHE A 42 -0.78 -33.87 -19.08
N ASN A 43 -0.15 -34.05 -20.25
CA ASN A 43 -0.10 -35.35 -20.91
C ASN A 43 0.71 -36.38 -20.14
N THR A 44 1.77 -35.98 -19.45
CA THR A 44 2.61 -36.85 -18.63
C THR A 44 1.90 -37.31 -17.36
N TRP A 45 1.15 -36.41 -16.72
CA TRP A 45 0.61 -36.63 -15.39
C TRP A 45 -0.92 -36.79 -15.31
N LYS A 46 -1.63 -36.71 -16.45
CA LYS A 46 -3.07 -36.98 -16.49
C LYS A 46 -3.37 -38.35 -15.86
N MET A 47 -4.38 -38.39 -14.99
CA MET A 47 -4.78 -39.59 -14.21
C MET A 47 -3.78 -40.03 -13.12
N ALA A 48 -2.79 -39.21 -12.80
CA ALA A 48 -1.85 -39.42 -11.69
C ALA A 48 -2.00 -38.31 -10.62
N HIS A 49 -1.26 -38.46 -9.52
CA HIS A 49 -1.25 -37.49 -8.43
C HIS A 49 0.19 -36.93 -8.26
N PRO A 50 0.61 -35.99 -9.11
CA PRO A 50 1.95 -35.42 -9.07
C PRO A 50 2.18 -34.58 -7.82
N TYR A 51 3.39 -34.64 -7.31
CA TYR A 51 3.88 -33.74 -6.27
C TYR A 51 4.46 -32.45 -6.87
N THR A 52 4.84 -31.51 -6.02
CA THR A 52 5.42 -30.23 -6.43
C THR A 52 6.73 -30.44 -7.22
N GLU A 53 7.53 -31.40 -6.80
CA GLU A 53 8.80 -31.75 -7.45
C GLU A 53 8.58 -32.35 -8.86
N ASP A 54 7.51 -33.11 -9.05
CA ASP A 54 7.16 -33.66 -10.37
C ASP A 54 6.81 -32.53 -11.36
N PHE A 55 6.05 -31.55 -10.88
CA PHE A 55 5.77 -30.35 -11.70
C PHE A 55 7.05 -29.62 -12.06
N ARG A 56 7.87 -29.25 -11.06
CA ARG A 56 9.14 -28.57 -11.24
C ARG A 56 10.04 -29.28 -12.24
N ASN A 57 10.28 -30.57 -12.01
CA ASN A 57 11.17 -31.38 -12.84
C ASN A 57 10.65 -31.54 -14.28
N THR A 58 9.35 -31.76 -14.45
CA THR A 58 8.75 -31.89 -15.79
C THR A 58 8.91 -30.61 -16.59
N ILE A 59 8.64 -29.44 -15.97
CA ILE A 59 8.80 -28.14 -16.67
C ILE A 59 10.26 -27.89 -17.03
N ILE A 60 11.20 -28.10 -16.10
CA ILE A 60 12.64 -27.90 -16.34
C ILE A 60 13.15 -28.85 -17.44
N GLN A 61 12.78 -30.11 -17.37
CA GLN A 61 13.23 -31.12 -18.35
C GLN A 61 12.68 -30.86 -19.76
N TYR A 62 11.41 -30.43 -19.86
CA TYR A 62 10.81 -30.11 -21.13
C TYR A 62 11.39 -28.84 -21.76
N THR A 63 11.45 -27.77 -20.97
CA THR A 63 11.89 -26.44 -21.47
C THR A 63 13.40 -26.37 -21.68
N LYS A 64 14.18 -27.23 -21.02
CA LYS A 64 15.66 -27.16 -20.94
C LYS A 64 16.18 -25.85 -20.34
N VAL A 65 15.34 -25.16 -19.60
CA VAL A 65 15.67 -23.91 -18.92
C VAL A 65 15.92 -24.18 -17.44
N ASP A 66 16.99 -23.65 -16.87
CA ASP A 66 17.20 -23.68 -15.42
C ASP A 66 16.22 -22.72 -14.74
N LEU A 67 15.16 -23.30 -14.17
CA LEU A 67 14.12 -22.61 -13.43
C LEU A 67 14.23 -22.84 -11.91
N ASN A 68 15.33 -23.43 -11.44
CA ASN A 68 15.50 -23.69 -10.01
C ASN A 68 15.38 -22.40 -9.19
N TRP A 69 16.04 -21.33 -9.63
CA TRP A 69 15.96 -20.01 -9.02
C TRP A 69 14.51 -19.47 -8.92
N PHE A 70 13.66 -19.79 -9.90
CA PHE A 70 12.27 -19.36 -9.93
C PHE A 70 11.44 -20.14 -8.90
N PHE A 71 11.48 -21.47 -8.94
CA PHE A 71 10.72 -22.34 -8.05
C PHE A 71 11.14 -22.16 -6.59
N ASP A 72 12.43 -22.07 -6.29
CA ASP A 72 12.92 -21.83 -4.92
C ASP A 72 12.39 -20.52 -4.34
N GLN A 73 12.33 -19.44 -5.14
CA GLN A 73 11.78 -18.17 -4.69
C GLN A 73 10.27 -18.26 -4.42
N TRP A 74 9.52 -18.91 -5.30
CA TRP A 74 8.06 -19.00 -5.20
C TRP A 74 7.57 -20.00 -4.17
N LEU A 75 8.20 -21.15 -4.06
CA LEU A 75 7.74 -22.28 -3.25
C LEU A 75 8.37 -22.31 -1.86
N GLU A 76 9.66 -21.94 -1.73
CA GLU A 76 10.41 -22.12 -0.50
C GLU A 76 10.70 -20.82 0.26
N SER A 77 10.28 -19.68 -0.30
CA SER A 77 10.54 -18.39 0.33
C SER A 77 9.29 -17.52 0.49
N THR A 78 9.43 -16.46 1.31
CA THR A 78 8.44 -15.40 1.47
C THR A 78 8.84 -14.13 0.72
N LYS A 79 9.73 -14.24 -0.26
CA LYS A 79 10.19 -13.12 -1.08
C LYS A 79 9.02 -12.55 -1.89
N ARG A 80 9.12 -11.27 -2.23
CA ARG A 80 8.13 -10.54 -3.04
C ARG A 80 8.82 -9.90 -4.23
N ILE A 81 8.09 -9.72 -5.30
CA ILE A 81 8.47 -8.89 -6.44
C ILE A 81 8.08 -7.46 -6.11
N ASP A 82 9.00 -6.51 -6.27
CA ASP A 82 8.76 -5.08 -6.08
C ASP A 82 9.87 -4.33 -6.82
N TYR A 83 9.56 -3.81 -7.99
CA TYR A 83 10.43 -3.03 -8.83
C TYR A 83 9.90 -1.61 -8.98
N SER A 84 10.77 -0.68 -9.33
CA SER A 84 10.34 0.66 -9.73
C SER A 84 11.24 1.18 -10.83
N VAL A 85 10.73 2.14 -11.58
CA VAL A 85 11.47 2.80 -12.66
C VAL A 85 11.49 4.30 -12.44
N LYS A 86 12.65 4.90 -12.76
CA LYS A 86 12.83 6.36 -12.81
C LYS A 86 13.54 6.73 -14.11
N VAL A 87 13.24 7.90 -14.61
CA VAL A 87 13.87 8.47 -15.81
C VAL A 87 14.46 9.81 -15.46
N LYS A 88 15.72 9.99 -15.84
CA LYS A 88 16.39 11.29 -15.79
C LYS A 88 17.06 11.53 -17.15
N GLU A 89 16.52 12.45 -17.92
CA GLU A 89 16.91 12.69 -19.30
C GLU A 89 16.79 11.42 -20.15
N ASN A 90 17.91 10.83 -20.58
CA ASN A 90 17.95 9.57 -21.36
C ASN A 90 18.31 8.35 -20.51
N THR A 91 18.64 8.54 -19.22
CA THR A 91 19.02 7.45 -18.32
C THR A 91 17.78 6.88 -17.65
N VAL A 92 17.51 5.61 -17.88
CA VAL A 92 16.45 4.82 -17.26
C VAL A 92 17.06 3.99 -16.15
N THR A 93 16.57 4.17 -14.92
CA THR A 93 17.05 3.46 -13.74
C THR A 93 15.94 2.61 -13.14
N PHE A 94 16.19 1.31 -13.03
CA PHE A 94 15.32 0.33 -12.39
C PHE A 94 15.86 0.02 -11.00
N ASN A 95 14.97 -0.06 -10.01
CA ASN A 95 15.31 -0.45 -8.65
C ASN A 95 14.53 -1.67 -8.23
N ARG A 96 15.21 -2.73 -7.79
CA ARG A 96 14.61 -3.87 -7.12
C ARG A 96 14.45 -3.56 -5.63
N LYS A 97 13.24 -3.25 -5.22
CA LYS A 97 12.92 -2.83 -3.85
C LYS A 97 12.70 -3.98 -2.89
N SER A 98 12.43 -5.17 -3.41
CA SER A 98 12.25 -6.39 -2.63
C SER A 98 13.23 -7.48 -3.07
N ARG A 99 13.09 -8.68 -2.50
CA ARG A 99 14.15 -9.70 -2.59
C ARG A 99 13.94 -10.73 -3.70
N MET A 100 12.77 -10.76 -4.35
CA MET A 100 12.51 -11.68 -5.46
C MET A 100 13.07 -11.12 -6.75
N GLN A 101 13.87 -11.93 -7.43
CA GLN A 101 14.48 -11.59 -8.69
C GLN A 101 13.65 -12.10 -9.85
N MET A 102 13.42 -11.25 -10.86
CA MET A 102 12.72 -11.58 -12.11
C MET A 102 13.45 -10.91 -13.29
N PRO A 103 13.32 -11.44 -14.52
CA PRO A 103 13.64 -10.65 -15.70
C PRO A 103 12.66 -9.47 -15.82
N ILE A 104 13.07 -8.41 -16.49
CA ILE A 104 12.23 -7.21 -16.63
C ILE A 104 11.96 -6.92 -18.10
N ASP A 105 10.68 -6.94 -18.46
CA ASP A 105 10.20 -6.36 -19.71
C ASP A 105 9.75 -4.93 -19.41
N PHE A 106 10.07 -4.02 -20.29
CA PHE A 106 9.57 -2.67 -20.18
C PHE A 106 9.37 -2.02 -21.54
N THR A 107 8.51 -1.04 -21.57
CA THR A 107 8.21 -0.24 -22.76
C THR A 107 8.56 1.20 -22.52
N VAL A 108 9.26 1.81 -23.45
CA VAL A 108 9.53 3.24 -23.49
C VAL A 108 8.57 3.89 -24.48
N LEU A 109 7.76 4.80 -23.98
CA LEU A 109 6.91 5.67 -24.80
C LEU A 109 7.70 6.93 -25.14
N ALA A 110 7.85 7.20 -26.40
CA ALA A 110 8.53 8.38 -26.90
C ALA A 110 7.54 9.56 -27.00
N LYS A 111 8.04 10.80 -26.92
CA LYS A 111 7.21 12.02 -27.04
C LYS A 111 6.48 12.16 -28.38
N ASN A 112 6.93 11.46 -29.42
CA ASN A 112 6.25 11.42 -30.72
C ASN A 112 5.17 10.31 -30.82
N GLY A 113 4.90 9.58 -29.72
CA GLY A 113 3.92 8.50 -29.62
C GLY A 113 4.43 7.12 -30.04
N GLU A 114 5.69 6.97 -30.46
CA GLU A 114 6.27 5.66 -30.74
C GLU A 114 6.51 4.87 -29.45
N SER A 115 6.43 3.54 -29.52
CA SER A 115 6.71 2.65 -28.40
C SER A 115 7.86 1.70 -28.74
N HIS A 116 8.80 1.58 -27.80
CA HIS A 116 9.98 0.73 -27.94
C HIS A 116 10.02 -0.27 -26.78
N SER A 117 10.00 -1.56 -27.08
CA SER A 117 10.02 -2.64 -26.08
C SER A 117 11.42 -3.16 -25.85
N TYR A 118 11.73 -3.41 -24.59
CA TYR A 118 13.03 -3.88 -24.12
C TYR A 118 12.88 -5.06 -23.16
N HIS A 119 13.90 -5.90 -23.10
CA HIS A 119 14.00 -7.03 -22.20
C HIS A 119 15.35 -7.04 -21.48
N ILE A 120 15.33 -7.06 -20.14
CA ILE A 120 16.49 -7.23 -19.27
C ILE A 120 16.48 -8.64 -18.71
N PRO A 121 17.36 -9.55 -19.17
CA PRO A 121 17.46 -10.90 -18.63
C PRO A 121 18.02 -10.89 -17.20
N ASN A 122 17.56 -11.82 -16.36
CA ASN A 122 18.13 -12.05 -15.02
C ASN A 122 19.06 -13.28 -14.97
N ASN A 123 19.03 -14.14 -16.00
CA ASN A 123 19.86 -15.33 -16.15
C ASN A 123 20.31 -15.52 -17.59
N TRP A 124 20.76 -16.71 -17.97
CA TRP A 124 21.23 -17.02 -19.33
C TRP A 124 20.10 -17.33 -20.31
N PHE A 125 18.92 -17.65 -19.82
CA PHE A 125 17.77 -17.90 -20.67
C PHE A 125 17.15 -16.57 -21.13
N ILE A 126 16.89 -16.48 -22.41
CA ILE A 126 16.19 -15.36 -23.05
C ILE A 126 14.97 -15.95 -23.74
N LYS A 127 13.78 -15.52 -23.36
CA LYS A 127 12.54 -15.94 -24.02
C LYS A 127 12.45 -15.42 -25.45
N GLU A 128 11.68 -16.11 -26.29
CA GLU A 128 11.32 -15.58 -27.59
C GLU A 128 10.57 -14.23 -27.42
N THR A 129 11.12 -13.17 -28.00
CA THR A 129 10.58 -11.82 -27.91
C THR A 129 11.03 -10.94 -29.06
N SER A 130 10.18 -9.99 -29.46
CA SER A 130 10.54 -8.91 -30.39
C SER A 130 11.19 -7.72 -29.68
N ALA A 131 11.25 -7.71 -28.35
CA ALA A 131 11.86 -6.65 -27.57
C ALA A 131 13.38 -6.61 -27.76
N LYS A 132 13.96 -5.43 -27.75
CA LYS A 132 15.42 -5.26 -27.75
C LYS A 132 16.01 -5.81 -26.46
N ILE A 133 16.92 -6.75 -26.57
CA ILE A 133 17.56 -7.39 -25.43
C ILE A 133 18.70 -6.50 -24.93
N LEU A 134 18.68 -6.23 -23.63
CA LEU A 134 19.66 -5.44 -22.94
C LEU A 134 20.65 -6.33 -22.15
N PRO A 135 21.78 -5.77 -21.68
CA PRO A 135 22.69 -6.49 -20.81
C PRO A 135 21.98 -7.09 -19.60
N LYS A 136 22.40 -8.31 -19.22
CA LYS A 136 21.82 -9.03 -18.09
C LYS A 136 21.99 -8.26 -16.78
N TRP A 137 20.93 -8.19 -15.97
CA TRP A 137 20.98 -7.62 -14.63
C TRP A 137 21.65 -8.61 -13.66
N HIS A 138 22.94 -8.36 -13.38
CA HIS A 138 23.68 -9.15 -12.42
C HIS A 138 23.29 -8.78 -10.98
N GLY A 139 23.18 -9.76 -10.13
CA GLY A 139 22.85 -9.60 -8.72
C GLY A 139 21.66 -10.48 -8.29
N TRP A 140 21.54 -10.67 -7.01
CA TRP A 140 20.43 -11.41 -6.40
C TRP A 140 20.07 -10.79 -5.06
N ASP A 141 18.85 -11.00 -4.62
CA ASP A 141 18.30 -10.46 -3.39
C ASP A 141 18.42 -8.90 -3.39
N LEU A 142 19.11 -8.32 -2.42
CA LEU A 142 19.42 -6.87 -2.37
C LEU A 142 20.84 -6.54 -2.80
N ILE A 143 21.58 -7.49 -3.37
CA ILE A 143 22.89 -7.26 -3.96
C ILE A 143 22.71 -6.73 -5.38
N HIS A 144 23.31 -5.58 -5.68
CA HIS A 144 23.11 -4.82 -6.90
C HIS A 144 21.62 -4.59 -7.21
N PRO A 145 20.89 -3.87 -6.33
CA PRO A 145 19.47 -3.67 -6.46
C PRO A 145 19.10 -2.64 -7.53
N GLU A 146 20.06 -2.02 -8.17
CA GLU A 146 19.89 -0.98 -9.18
C GLU A 146 20.47 -1.42 -10.53
N TYR A 147 19.75 -1.06 -11.60
CA TYR A 147 20.17 -1.23 -12.98
C TYR A 147 19.88 0.06 -13.74
N SER A 148 20.91 0.67 -14.31
CA SER A 148 20.81 1.91 -15.07
C SER A 148 21.29 1.71 -16.50
N ILE A 149 20.59 2.31 -17.45
CA ILE A 149 20.94 2.25 -18.88
C ILE A 149 20.52 3.54 -19.58
N ASP A 150 21.35 3.98 -20.52
CA ASP A 150 21.03 5.11 -21.38
C ASP A 150 20.27 4.63 -22.62
N ILE A 151 19.09 5.19 -22.84
CA ILE A 151 18.21 4.90 -23.97
C ILE A 151 18.05 6.18 -24.79
N ASN A 152 18.74 6.21 -25.94
CA ASN A 152 18.70 7.37 -26.82
C ASN A 152 17.53 7.24 -27.79
N ILE A 153 16.49 8.04 -27.55
CA ILE A 153 15.34 8.22 -28.44
C ILE A 153 15.36 9.66 -28.94
N PRO A 154 15.47 9.92 -30.26
CA PRO A 154 15.62 11.27 -30.80
C PRO A 154 14.49 12.23 -30.40
N SER A 155 13.26 11.73 -30.29
CA SER A 155 12.09 12.52 -29.85
C SER A 155 12.02 12.74 -28.34
N GLY A 156 12.92 12.10 -27.56
CA GLY A 156 12.91 12.10 -26.11
C GLY A 156 11.95 11.06 -25.51
N ILE A 157 12.17 10.75 -24.23
CA ILE A 157 11.36 9.80 -23.48
C ILE A 157 10.17 10.55 -22.86
N GLU A 158 8.96 10.05 -23.08
CA GLU A 158 7.73 10.52 -22.45
C GLU A 158 7.44 9.74 -21.16
N GLU A 159 7.54 8.41 -21.22
CA GLU A 159 7.24 7.53 -20.11
C GLU A 159 7.96 6.18 -20.28
N VAL A 160 8.30 5.55 -19.16
CA VAL A 160 8.80 4.16 -19.13
C VAL A 160 7.88 3.35 -18.23
N ILE A 161 7.42 2.19 -18.73
CA ILE A 161 6.47 1.32 -18.03
C ILE A 161 7.05 -0.08 -17.94
N ILE A 162 7.20 -0.61 -16.73
CA ILE A 162 7.56 -2.00 -16.47
C ILE A 162 6.32 -2.87 -16.75
N ASP A 163 6.52 -3.96 -17.47
CA ASP A 163 5.53 -5.01 -17.75
C ASP A 163 4.15 -4.48 -18.17
N THR A 164 4.05 -3.98 -19.38
CA THR A 164 2.76 -3.55 -19.98
C THR A 164 1.75 -4.70 -20.11
N THR A 165 2.17 -5.96 -19.96
CA THR A 165 1.28 -7.14 -19.99
C THR A 165 0.60 -7.40 -18.63
N ASN A 166 1.08 -6.77 -17.56
CA ASN A 166 0.60 -6.91 -16.18
C ASN A 166 0.64 -8.36 -15.65
N ARG A 167 1.63 -9.13 -16.04
CA ARG A 167 1.85 -10.51 -15.57
C ARG A 167 2.78 -10.57 -14.37
N LEU A 168 3.70 -9.63 -14.27
CA LEU A 168 4.62 -9.52 -13.14
C LEU A 168 3.83 -9.20 -11.87
N ALA A 169 3.87 -10.09 -10.89
CA ALA A 169 3.14 -9.94 -9.64
C ALA A 169 3.86 -8.96 -8.70
N ASP A 170 4.00 -7.72 -9.16
CA ASP A 170 4.63 -6.67 -8.40
C ASP A 170 3.77 -6.25 -7.21
N ALA A 171 4.41 -6.08 -6.06
CA ALA A 171 3.71 -5.75 -4.81
C ALA A 171 3.28 -4.27 -4.75
N TYR A 172 3.89 -3.39 -5.55
CA TYR A 172 3.59 -1.98 -5.58
C TYR A 172 3.64 -1.41 -7.00
N MET A 173 2.60 -1.63 -7.78
CA MET A 173 2.55 -1.27 -9.20
C MET A 173 2.50 0.22 -9.55
N PRO A 174 2.08 1.16 -8.68
CA PRO A 174 2.06 2.57 -9.05
C PRO A 174 3.41 3.13 -9.49
N ASP A 175 4.54 2.61 -9.00
CA ASP A 175 5.89 3.03 -9.39
C ASP A 175 6.57 2.13 -10.45
N ASN A 176 5.80 1.24 -11.06
CA ASN A 176 6.17 0.54 -12.30
C ASN A 176 6.09 1.45 -13.52
N SER A 177 5.56 2.66 -13.39
CA SER A 177 5.65 3.74 -14.36
C SER A 177 6.54 4.86 -13.85
N SER A 178 7.34 5.46 -14.74
CA SER A 178 8.13 6.66 -14.43
C SER A 178 7.28 7.88 -14.09
N LYS A 179 5.99 7.88 -14.45
CA LYS A 179 5.01 8.93 -14.13
C LYS A 179 4.23 8.67 -12.84
N TYR A 180 4.42 7.57 -12.18
CA TYR A 180 3.72 7.15 -10.97
C TYR A 180 2.19 7.19 -11.12
N ASN A 181 1.60 6.04 -11.37
CA ASN A 181 0.18 5.92 -11.72
C ASN A 181 -0.74 6.31 -10.54
N THR A 182 -1.52 7.37 -10.74
CA THR A 182 -2.50 7.86 -9.75
C THR A 182 -3.84 8.11 -10.43
N THR A 183 -4.92 7.70 -9.79
CA THR A 183 -6.29 7.98 -10.23
C THR A 183 -7.03 8.85 -9.23
N TYR A 184 -7.87 9.74 -9.75
CA TYR A 184 -8.72 10.63 -8.97
C TYR A 184 -10.18 10.31 -9.25
N SER A 185 -11.00 10.16 -8.21
CA SER A 185 -12.43 9.87 -8.37
C SER A 185 -13.27 10.45 -7.24
N LEU A 186 -14.56 10.67 -7.50
CA LEU A 186 -15.54 10.96 -6.45
C LEU A 186 -15.72 9.70 -5.58
N ASP A 187 -15.78 9.89 -4.26
CA ASP A 187 -16.04 8.82 -3.29
C ASP A 187 -17.56 8.63 -3.13
N ASP A 188 -18.18 8.12 -4.17
CA ASP A 188 -19.64 7.97 -4.31
C ASP A 188 -20.15 6.53 -4.12
N LYS A 189 -19.25 5.55 -3.95
CA LYS A 189 -19.60 4.13 -3.92
C LYS A 189 -19.31 3.51 -2.56
N LEU A 190 -20.34 2.87 -2.00
CA LEU A 190 -20.21 2.06 -0.77
C LEU A 190 -19.33 0.83 -0.95
N TRP A 191 -19.24 0.31 -2.17
CA TRP A 191 -18.46 -0.88 -2.49
C TRP A 191 -17.69 -0.69 -3.79
N LYS A 192 -16.35 -0.77 -3.72
CA LYS A 192 -15.46 -0.72 -4.88
C LYS A 192 -14.28 -1.67 -4.64
N TYR A 193 -13.93 -2.44 -5.66
CA TYR A 193 -12.68 -3.19 -5.64
C TYR A 193 -11.51 -2.22 -5.76
N PRO A 194 -10.43 -2.39 -4.96
CA PRO A 194 -9.23 -1.56 -5.08
C PRO A 194 -8.61 -1.69 -6.47
N ASP A 195 -8.11 -0.58 -7.00
CA ASP A 195 -7.33 -0.59 -8.22
C ASP A 195 -5.90 -1.06 -7.91
N TRP A 196 -5.51 -2.19 -8.49
CA TRP A 196 -4.20 -2.78 -8.25
C TRP A 196 -3.09 -2.17 -9.12
N LYS A 197 -3.42 -1.32 -10.11
CA LYS A 197 -2.46 -0.64 -10.98
C LYS A 197 -2.13 0.76 -10.50
N ASN A 198 -3.08 1.42 -9.85
CA ASN A 198 -2.99 2.84 -9.54
C ASN A 198 -3.08 3.10 -8.04
N TYR A 199 -2.43 4.17 -7.61
CA TYR A 199 -2.71 4.79 -6.34
C TYR A 199 -4.02 5.57 -6.45
N GLU A 200 -5.02 5.23 -5.64
CA GLU A 200 -6.34 5.87 -5.70
C GLU A 200 -6.40 7.07 -4.75
N ILE A 201 -6.86 8.20 -5.25
CA ILE A 201 -7.24 9.38 -4.47
C ILE A 201 -8.71 9.66 -4.71
N LYS A 202 -9.49 9.68 -3.64
CA LYS A 202 -10.92 9.92 -3.68
C LYS A 202 -11.24 11.20 -2.93
N TYR A 203 -12.26 11.91 -3.40
CA TYR A 203 -12.73 13.13 -2.78
C TYR A 203 -14.25 13.13 -2.67
N ARG A 204 -14.75 13.76 -1.60
CA ARG A 204 -16.19 13.96 -1.41
C ARG A 204 -16.44 15.22 -0.59
N PRO A 205 -17.58 15.89 -0.77
CA PRO A 205 -18.03 16.88 0.19
C PRO A 205 -18.30 16.18 1.54
N ASP A 206 -18.03 16.89 2.62
CA ASP A 206 -18.30 16.42 3.97
C ASP A 206 -19.06 17.52 4.71
N ILE A 207 -20.30 17.24 5.08
CA ILE A 207 -21.18 18.18 5.75
C ILE A 207 -21.49 17.62 7.14
N TRP A 208 -21.24 18.42 8.15
CA TRP A 208 -21.46 18.06 9.53
C TRP A 208 -22.15 19.20 10.29
N TRP A 209 -22.67 18.94 11.44
CA TRP A 209 -23.27 19.95 12.30
C TRP A 209 -23.01 19.61 13.77
N ASN A 210 -22.79 20.62 14.59
CA ASN A 210 -22.84 20.56 16.05
C ASN A 210 -23.31 21.90 16.61
N ASN A 211 -23.75 21.90 17.89
CA ASN A 211 -24.34 23.07 18.53
C ASN A 211 -23.34 24.23 18.66
N TYR A 212 -22.06 24.00 18.71
CA TYR A 212 -21.03 25.02 18.94
C TYR A 212 -20.55 25.67 17.66
N ASP A 213 -20.25 24.88 16.67
CA ASP A 213 -19.71 25.34 15.38
C ASP A 213 -20.81 25.66 14.36
N GLY A 214 -22.05 25.23 14.63
CA GLY A 214 -23.14 25.26 13.66
C GLY A 214 -22.90 24.31 12.51
N LEU A 215 -23.35 24.69 11.31
CA LEU A 215 -23.13 23.93 10.09
C LEU A 215 -21.64 23.98 9.71
N LYS A 216 -21.04 22.83 9.46
CA LYS A 216 -19.66 22.63 9.03
C LYS A 216 -19.65 22.19 7.58
N LEU A 217 -19.02 22.98 6.72
CA LEU A 217 -18.88 22.66 5.30
C LEU A 217 -17.44 22.23 5.03
N GLY A 218 -17.28 21.02 4.54
CA GLY A 218 -15.96 20.42 4.40
C GLY A 218 -15.75 19.66 3.11
N LEU A 219 -14.49 19.25 2.95
CA LEU A 219 -14.01 18.38 1.91
C LEU A 219 -13.20 17.25 2.55
N ASN A 220 -13.55 16.02 2.23
CA ASN A 220 -12.76 14.84 2.55
C ASN A 220 -11.95 14.41 1.35
N LEU A 221 -10.66 14.14 1.57
CA LEU A 221 -9.73 13.50 0.65
C LEU A 221 -9.24 12.22 1.30
N ASN A 222 -9.42 11.10 0.66
CA ASN A 222 -8.87 9.83 1.13
C ASN A 222 -8.16 9.10 0.00
N GLY A 223 -7.19 8.28 0.33
CA GLY A 223 -6.46 7.55 -0.68
C GLY A 223 -5.59 6.45 -0.12
N GLY A 224 -5.04 5.67 -1.05
CA GLY A 224 -4.17 4.57 -0.73
C GLY A 224 -3.96 3.62 -1.90
N TYR A 225 -3.08 2.66 -1.68
CA TYR A 225 -2.86 1.56 -2.61
C TYR A 225 -3.32 0.24 -1.98
N MET A 226 -4.23 -0.47 -2.66
CA MET A 226 -4.73 -1.79 -2.27
C MET A 226 -5.22 -1.88 -0.81
N ASN A 227 -5.70 -0.78 -0.23
CA ASN A 227 -6.19 -0.66 1.15
C ASN A 227 -5.16 -0.99 2.25
N HIS A 228 -3.87 -0.95 1.95
CA HIS A 228 -2.85 -1.26 2.97
C HIS A 228 -1.53 -0.50 2.84
N HIS A 229 -1.24 0.18 1.73
CA HIS A 229 -0.05 1.01 1.56
C HIS A 229 -0.39 2.48 1.45
N HIS A 230 0.32 3.31 2.21
CA HIS A 230 0.20 4.77 2.17
C HIS A 230 -1.25 5.25 2.23
N LEU A 231 -2.02 4.71 3.18
CA LEU A 231 -3.42 5.10 3.37
C LEU A 231 -3.47 6.47 4.06
N PHE A 232 -4.24 7.38 3.52
CA PHE A 232 -4.55 8.63 4.18
C PHE A 232 -6.06 8.93 4.13
N ASP A 233 -6.53 9.66 5.12
CA ASP A 233 -7.86 10.23 5.21
C ASP A 233 -7.73 11.62 5.81
N ALA A 234 -8.07 12.64 5.04
CA ALA A 234 -7.93 14.04 5.44
C ALA A 234 -9.25 14.77 5.22
N THR A 235 -9.81 15.33 6.28
CA THR A 235 -11.03 16.14 6.20
C THR A 235 -10.76 17.52 6.75
N PHE A 236 -11.22 18.53 6.04
CA PHE A 236 -11.16 19.93 6.44
C PHE A 236 -12.56 20.51 6.43
N TRP A 237 -12.93 21.24 7.47
CA TRP A 237 -14.21 21.93 7.58
C TRP A 237 -14.02 23.41 7.84
N LEU A 238 -14.86 24.20 7.20
CA LEU A 238 -15.17 25.58 7.61
C LEU A 238 -16.38 25.53 8.53
N ASN A 239 -16.24 26.09 9.72
CA ASN A 239 -17.30 26.18 10.70
C ASN A 239 -18.03 27.51 10.45
N THR A 240 -19.34 27.46 10.22
CA THR A 240 -20.08 28.63 9.71
C THR A 240 -20.89 29.37 10.78
N ALA A 241 -21.02 28.81 11.98
CA ALA A 241 -21.95 29.25 13.03
C ALA A 241 -23.44 29.30 12.57
N ILE A 242 -23.74 28.91 11.34
CA ILE A 242 -25.13 28.80 10.85
C ILE A 242 -25.85 27.73 11.66
N THR A 243 -27.01 28.05 12.21
CA THR A 243 -27.79 27.19 13.11
C THR A 243 -27.02 26.78 14.38
N GLN A 244 -26.07 27.61 14.82
CA GLN A 244 -25.44 27.47 16.11
C GLN A 244 -26.52 27.62 17.20
N ASP A 245 -26.67 26.59 18.03
CA ASP A 245 -27.50 26.65 19.21
C ASP A 245 -26.56 26.70 20.41
N SER A 246 -26.17 27.94 20.76
CA SER A 246 -25.36 28.17 21.93
C SER A 246 -26.21 27.79 23.15
N PRO A 247 -25.87 26.79 23.93
CA PRO A 247 -26.65 26.43 25.07
C PRO A 247 -26.55 27.57 26.13
N HIS A 248 -27.46 28.50 26.05
CA HIS A 248 -27.74 29.41 27.19
C HIS A 248 -28.31 28.56 28.31
N TYR A 249 -27.44 27.99 29.07
CA TYR A 249 -27.85 27.29 30.29
C TYR A 249 -28.29 28.31 31.32
N HIS A 250 -29.53 28.68 31.29
CA HIS A 250 -30.18 29.36 32.41
C HIS A 250 -30.37 28.34 33.56
N ASN A 251 -29.35 28.19 34.38
CA ASN A 251 -29.52 27.45 35.62
C ASN A 251 -30.06 28.40 36.68
N SER A 252 -31.38 28.51 36.74
CA SER A 252 -32.09 29.33 37.74
C SER A 252 -32.09 28.73 39.16
N LEU A 253 -31.37 27.63 39.40
CA LEU A 253 -31.55 26.89 40.64
C LEU A 253 -30.39 26.86 41.63
N ASN A 254 -29.21 27.33 41.31
CA ASN A 254 -28.16 27.49 42.32
C ASN A 254 -27.14 28.54 41.88
N ASN A 255 -26.81 29.48 42.76
CA ASN A 255 -25.79 30.54 42.60
C ASN A 255 -24.35 30.04 42.35
N VAL A 256 -24.17 29.12 41.45
CA VAL A 256 -22.87 28.70 40.94
C VAL A 256 -22.64 29.49 39.68
N HIS A 257 -21.82 30.54 39.75
CA HIS A 257 -21.32 31.23 38.56
C HIS A 257 -20.49 30.25 37.73
N HIS A 258 -21.16 29.61 36.79
CA HIS A 258 -20.46 29.01 35.66
C HIS A 258 -20.15 30.18 34.72
N GLU A 259 -18.88 30.56 34.57
CA GLU A 259 -18.46 31.40 33.47
C GLU A 259 -18.69 30.61 32.15
N TYR A 260 -19.86 30.80 31.57
CA TYR A 260 -20.17 30.33 30.24
C TYR A 260 -19.55 31.31 29.24
N ILE A 261 -19.31 30.82 28.04
CA ILE A 261 -18.90 31.64 26.90
C ILE A 261 -20.05 32.63 26.67
N GLU A 262 -19.82 33.87 27.06
CA GLU A 262 -20.76 34.97 26.78
C GLU A 262 -20.66 35.47 25.33
N ASN A 263 -19.71 34.94 24.50
CA ASN A 263 -19.46 35.40 23.16
C ASN A 263 -19.77 34.30 22.11
N PRO A 264 -20.82 34.48 21.31
CA PRO A 264 -21.08 33.60 20.15
C PRO A 264 -19.94 33.62 19.13
N ASP A 265 -18.99 34.55 19.22
CA ASP A 265 -17.82 34.66 18.33
C ASP A 265 -16.64 33.75 18.74
N ASP A 266 -16.75 33.00 19.86
CA ASP A 266 -15.64 32.22 20.43
C ASP A 266 -15.62 30.76 19.93
N PHE A 267 -16.09 30.50 18.69
CA PHE A 267 -15.98 29.22 18.03
C PHE A 267 -14.78 29.17 17.09
N ASP A 268 -14.24 27.98 16.88
CA ASP A 268 -13.13 27.77 15.94
C ASP A 268 -13.64 27.88 14.51
N GLN A 269 -13.11 28.82 13.71
CA GLN A 269 -13.54 29.04 12.33
C GLN A 269 -13.28 27.87 11.40
N TYR A 270 -12.35 27.00 11.76
CA TYR A 270 -12.02 25.81 10.97
C TYR A 270 -11.74 24.62 11.88
N SER A 271 -11.91 23.45 11.30
CA SER A 271 -11.55 22.18 11.93
C SER A 271 -10.90 21.27 10.91
N TYR A 272 -10.06 20.35 11.34
CA TYR A 272 -9.49 19.33 10.47
C TYR A 272 -9.22 18.04 11.20
N ARG A 273 -9.15 16.97 10.42
CA ARG A 273 -8.69 15.65 10.83
C ARG A 273 -7.86 15.03 9.70
N ILE A 274 -6.67 14.56 10.02
CA ILE A 274 -5.77 13.88 9.09
C ILE A 274 -5.27 12.60 9.76
N ASP A 275 -5.56 11.48 9.14
CA ASP A 275 -5.06 10.17 9.51
C ASP A 275 -4.17 9.65 8.36
N TYR A 276 -2.98 9.14 8.68
CA TYR A 276 -2.09 8.48 7.73
C TYR A 276 -1.61 7.15 8.29
N ASN A 277 -1.51 6.13 7.44
CA ASN A 277 -1.15 4.78 7.84
C ASN A 277 -0.35 4.09 6.73
N THR A 278 0.79 3.52 7.08
CA THR A 278 1.62 2.78 6.13
C THR A 278 2.39 1.64 6.79
N ASN A 279 2.76 0.65 6.00
CA ASN A 279 3.67 -0.41 6.42
C ASN A 279 5.13 0.05 6.26
N LEU A 280 5.95 -0.27 7.24
CA LEU A 280 7.39 0.00 7.23
C LEU A 280 8.21 -1.27 6.91
N ASP A 281 7.65 -2.21 6.17
CA ASP A 281 8.30 -3.50 5.87
C ASP A 281 9.66 -3.37 5.18
N LYS A 282 9.92 -2.26 4.51
CA LYS A 282 11.25 -1.93 3.92
C LYS A 282 12.33 -1.62 4.97
N ILE A 283 11.95 -1.15 6.14
CA ILE A 283 12.85 -0.81 7.25
C ILE A 283 12.87 -1.94 8.26
N THR A 284 11.71 -2.41 8.67
CA THR A 284 11.54 -3.50 9.63
C THR A 284 10.24 -4.25 9.35
N LEU A 285 10.36 -5.57 9.13
CA LEU A 285 9.25 -6.44 8.75
C LEU A 285 8.11 -6.40 9.78
N ASN A 286 6.87 -6.50 9.30
CA ASN A 286 5.65 -6.53 10.10
C ASN A 286 5.49 -5.31 11.01
N THR A 287 5.95 -4.16 10.57
CA THR A 287 5.85 -2.91 11.31
C THR A 287 4.93 -1.94 10.58
N ARG A 288 4.07 -1.27 11.33
CA ARG A 288 3.11 -0.29 10.84
C ARG A 288 3.29 1.03 11.55
N LEU A 289 3.33 2.12 10.78
CA LEU A 289 3.30 3.49 11.25
C LEU A 289 1.89 4.04 11.05
N LYS A 290 1.34 4.70 12.09
CA LYS A 290 0.13 5.51 11.99
C LYS A 290 0.42 6.89 12.54
N LEU A 291 0.00 7.90 11.79
CA LEU A 291 0.05 9.30 12.19
C LEU A 291 -1.38 9.82 12.22
N LYS A 292 -1.72 10.54 13.25
CA LYS A 292 -3.00 11.23 13.36
C LYS A 292 -2.77 12.63 13.88
N THR A 293 -3.36 13.59 13.19
CA THR A 293 -3.46 14.96 13.67
C THR A 293 -4.88 15.46 13.47
N GLN A 294 -5.42 16.17 14.44
CA GLN A 294 -6.73 16.78 14.33
C GLN A 294 -6.81 18.04 15.16
N PHE A 295 -7.62 18.97 14.70
CA PHE A 295 -8.07 20.11 15.46
C PHE A 295 -9.60 20.12 15.43
N LEU A 296 -10.20 19.74 16.54
CA LEU A 296 -11.64 19.63 16.72
C LEU A 296 -12.01 20.16 18.10
N ALA A 297 -13.06 20.98 18.17
CA ALA A 297 -13.60 21.47 19.45
C ALA A 297 -12.53 22.07 20.37
N GLY A 298 -11.71 22.98 19.84
CA GLY A 298 -10.66 23.68 20.57
C GLY A 298 -9.48 22.82 20.99
N LEU A 299 -9.39 21.56 20.52
CA LEU A 299 -8.33 20.63 20.92
C LEU A 299 -7.49 20.19 19.73
N HIS A 300 -6.20 20.51 19.78
CA HIS A 300 -5.19 19.85 18.95
C HIS A 300 -4.85 18.50 19.55
N TYR A 301 -5.05 17.45 18.77
CA TYR A 301 -4.67 16.08 19.11
C TYR A 301 -3.70 15.56 18.10
N ASN A 302 -2.51 15.19 18.53
CA ASN A 302 -1.50 14.57 17.66
C ASN A 302 -1.13 13.20 18.22
N LYS A 303 -1.05 12.20 17.36
CA LYS A 303 -0.66 10.84 17.74
C LYS A 303 0.27 10.25 16.70
N ILE A 304 1.38 9.69 17.16
CA ILE A 304 2.28 8.84 16.38
C ILE A 304 2.22 7.45 16.99
N SER A 305 1.87 6.45 16.19
CA SER A 305 1.80 5.05 16.61
C SER A 305 2.75 4.21 15.81
N LEU A 306 3.61 3.47 16.47
CA LEU A 306 4.45 2.44 15.87
C LEU A 306 4.04 1.08 16.42
N THR A 307 3.62 0.19 15.53
CA THR A 307 3.15 -1.15 15.89
C THR A 307 3.99 -2.20 15.20
N LYS A 308 4.58 -3.12 15.96
CA LYS A 308 5.32 -4.27 15.46
C LYS A 308 4.61 -5.56 15.82
N THR A 309 4.38 -6.41 14.81
CA THR A 309 3.80 -7.74 15.00
C THR A 309 4.89 -8.80 14.86
N ALA A 310 4.95 -9.75 15.79
CA ALA A 310 5.89 -10.87 15.70
C ALA A 310 5.60 -11.77 14.49
N LYS A 311 6.61 -12.47 13.98
CA LYS A 311 6.47 -13.36 12.79
C LYS A 311 5.36 -14.40 12.93
N ASN A 312 5.13 -14.92 14.14
CA ASN A 312 4.07 -15.89 14.43
C ASN A 312 2.66 -15.26 14.52
N GLY A 313 2.55 -13.91 14.46
CA GLY A 313 1.29 -13.18 14.59
C GLY A 313 0.68 -13.13 16.00
N ASN A 314 1.30 -13.81 16.98
CA ASN A 314 0.71 -13.94 18.33
C ASN A 314 1.05 -12.77 19.24
N ASN A 315 2.20 -12.12 19.04
CA ASN A 315 2.65 -10.99 19.84
C ASN A 315 2.61 -9.71 19.02
N LYS A 316 2.12 -8.63 19.62
CA LYS A 316 2.08 -7.31 19.01
C LYS A 316 2.51 -6.28 20.04
N LEU A 317 3.54 -5.51 19.72
CA LEU A 317 4.02 -4.38 20.51
C LEU A 317 3.58 -3.09 19.81
N SER A 318 2.92 -2.20 20.55
CA SER A 318 2.55 -0.88 20.07
C SER A 318 3.15 0.18 21.00
N VAL A 319 3.73 1.21 20.40
CA VAL A 319 4.23 2.40 21.10
C VAL A 319 3.52 3.60 20.51
N ASP A 320 2.78 4.31 21.33
CA ASP A 320 2.01 5.50 20.98
C ASP A 320 2.59 6.71 21.69
N PHE A 321 2.94 7.73 20.91
CA PHE A 321 3.21 9.07 21.43
C PHE A 321 2.01 9.95 21.14
N ILE A 322 1.43 10.57 22.19
CA ILE A 322 0.23 11.41 22.11
C ILE A 322 0.56 12.78 22.66
N SER A 323 0.20 13.82 21.90
CA SER A 323 0.33 15.21 22.31
C SER A 323 -1.01 15.91 22.19
N LEU A 324 -1.43 16.57 23.27
CA LEU A 324 -2.68 17.29 23.39
C LEU A 324 -2.38 18.76 23.70
N TYR A 325 -3.08 19.67 23.01
CA TYR A 325 -3.02 21.10 23.31
C TYR A 325 -4.39 21.72 23.08
N ARG A 326 -5.00 22.24 24.13
CA ARG A 326 -6.31 22.89 24.07
C ARG A 326 -6.14 24.40 23.96
N THR A 327 -6.69 24.96 22.90
CA THR A 327 -6.69 26.39 22.61
C THR A 327 -7.96 27.11 23.14
N ASN A 328 -9.09 26.38 23.11
CA ASN A 328 -10.40 26.89 23.42
C ASN A 328 -11.14 25.95 24.38
N SER A 329 -11.66 26.44 25.48
CA SER A 329 -12.43 25.68 26.47
C SER A 329 -13.94 25.80 26.27
N GLY A 330 -14.40 26.62 25.33
CA GLY A 330 -15.80 26.89 25.06
C GLY A 330 -16.64 25.67 24.73
N TYR A 331 -16.01 24.66 24.23
CA TYR A 331 -16.64 23.35 23.91
C TYR A 331 -16.84 22.46 25.17
N MET A 332 -16.44 22.91 26.34
CA MET A 332 -16.48 22.11 27.58
C MET A 332 -17.47 22.69 28.58
N LEU A 333 -18.23 21.80 29.24
CA LEU A 333 -19.22 22.19 30.24
C LEU A 333 -18.60 22.76 31.54
N ASN A 334 -17.34 22.45 31.80
CA ASN A 334 -16.63 22.90 33.01
C ASN A 334 -15.25 23.42 32.66
N ARG A 335 -14.67 24.27 33.50
CA ARG A 335 -13.26 24.67 33.36
C ARG A 335 -12.36 23.47 33.33
N VAL A 336 -11.49 23.44 32.32
CA VAL A 336 -10.54 22.37 32.12
C VAL A 336 -9.13 22.80 32.52
N TRP A 337 -8.43 21.92 33.21
CA TRP A 337 -7.08 22.16 33.72
C TRP A 337 -6.02 22.24 32.64
N ASP A 338 -6.30 21.72 31.42
CA ASP A 338 -5.39 21.59 30.28
C ASP A 338 -5.46 22.79 29.32
N LEU A 339 -6.25 23.83 29.57
CA LEU A 339 -6.34 24.98 28.69
C LEU A 339 -4.97 25.65 28.54
N ARG A 340 -4.55 25.83 27.28
CA ARG A 340 -3.25 26.38 26.86
C ARG A 340 -2.05 25.67 27.49
N LYS A 341 -2.21 24.40 27.87
CA LYS A 341 -1.14 23.54 28.37
C LYS A 341 -0.92 22.37 27.44
N MET A 342 0.35 22.05 27.20
CA MET A 342 0.71 20.86 26.47
C MET A 342 0.71 19.65 27.39
N ASN A 343 0.01 18.61 26.97
CA ASN A 343 -0.08 17.35 27.69
C ASN A 343 0.45 16.23 26.78
N ASN A 344 1.58 15.66 27.12
CA ASN A 344 2.23 14.60 26.36
C ASN A 344 2.18 13.29 27.12
N ARG A 345 1.90 12.19 26.37
CA ARG A 345 1.79 10.85 26.94
C ARG A 345 2.45 9.84 26.01
N ILE A 346 3.10 8.85 26.59
CA ILE A 346 3.60 7.67 25.90
C ILE A 346 2.85 6.47 26.42
N ASP A 347 2.22 5.72 25.52
CA ASP A 347 1.54 4.47 25.84
C ASP A 347 2.31 3.32 25.20
N ILE A 348 2.64 2.30 26.00
CA ILE A 348 3.28 1.07 25.51
C ILE A 348 2.31 -0.08 25.76
N THR A 349 1.90 -0.77 24.70
CA THR A 349 0.92 -1.86 24.76
C THR A 349 1.55 -3.14 24.22
N LEU A 350 1.53 -4.20 25.00
CA LEU A 350 1.89 -5.54 24.58
C LEU A 350 0.63 -6.41 24.52
N GLU A 351 0.28 -6.86 23.32
CA GLU A 351 -0.83 -7.81 23.09
C GLU A 351 -0.25 -9.20 22.86
N HIS A 352 -0.77 -10.21 23.57
CA HIS A 352 -0.45 -11.62 23.36
C HIS A 352 -1.72 -12.42 23.09
N LYS A 353 -1.75 -13.16 21.96
CA LYS A 353 -2.84 -14.05 21.61
C LYS A 353 -2.50 -15.48 22.03
N TYR A 354 -3.19 -15.99 23.03
CA TYR A 354 -3.14 -17.42 23.35
C TYR A 354 -3.91 -18.20 22.28
N LYS A 355 -3.28 -19.22 21.71
CA LYS A 355 -4.02 -20.25 21.00
C LYS A 355 -4.64 -21.15 22.05
N TYR A 356 -5.96 -21.11 22.19
CA TYR A 356 -6.65 -22.20 22.86
C TYR A 356 -6.43 -23.46 22.02
N ILE A 357 -5.79 -24.45 22.60
CA ILE A 357 -5.78 -25.80 22.06
C ILE A 357 -7.19 -26.30 22.31
N ASN A 358 -8.04 -26.27 21.31
CA ASN A 358 -9.25 -27.08 21.33
C ASN A 358 -8.77 -28.51 21.20
N GLY A 359 -8.78 -29.26 22.32
CA GLY A 359 -8.61 -30.69 22.36
C GLY A 359 -9.75 -31.42 21.67
#